data_989b7ddd2c5228de6657595923df0deb
#
_entry.id   989b7ddd2c5228de6657595923df0deb
#
_cell.length_a   1.000
_cell.length_b   1.000
_cell.length_c   1.000
_cell.angle_alpha   90.00
_cell.angle_beta   90.00
_cell.angle_gamma   90.00
#
_symmetry.space_group_name_H-M   'P 1'
#
loop_
_entity.id
_entity.type
_entity.pdbx_description
1 polymer ?
#
loop_
_entity_poly.entity_id
_entity_poly.type
_entity_poly.pdbx_seq_one_letter_code
_entity_poly.pdbx_strand_id
1 'polypeptide(L)'
;MTHPFSAITRLGLGGVALALVLAGSTLPATAAPADAVRATEQPTVEEQRLARAAPQEILRRSGFDALAPRFARALEGSRDYARAEREVTRHASALWRRAVDRAQGRGPAGGDLSRGDDRPLYWARLALSSELRTWTPRFALDERRRAALHTALETASRGQDDIRYPGPRVKRVLVTGFDPFTLDRDARIGNPSGASALALDGTLVRTAEGPARIETVVFPVRWTDFAEGTVERALARHLPHLDLFTTVSQGRPGHFDVERTNGAWRGGFPDNENLSRTGTVPVTDPASQPQWTSTTLPYRLLTEADTGRFPVYDNTEVTEIPAGATQPVTRPDGPTPGSTARAGGGGDYLSNEIAYRATLLRDRLGLPKLPGGHLHTPVLQFGTGNTDPTTGTVTDPEFERNRADIVHQVRALVVTAVGAASDGREEGPGR
;
A
#
# COMPACT_ATOMS: atom_id res chain seq x y z
N MET A 1 -8.47 10.49 -59.36
CA MET A 1 -7.41 10.10 -60.30
C MET A 1 -6.74 8.89 -59.68
N THR A 2 -7.20 7.75 -60.08
CA THR A 2 -6.55 6.63 -60.79
C THR A 2 -5.55 5.80 -59.97
N HIS A 3 -6.03 4.61 -59.60
CA HIS A 3 -5.25 3.37 -59.38
C HIS A 3 -4.37 3.01 -60.59
N PRO A 4 -3.39 2.05 -60.55
CA PRO A 4 -3.79 0.64 -60.52
C PRO A 4 -2.85 -0.34 -59.74
N PHE A 5 -3.39 -1.44 -59.32
CA PHE A 5 -3.14 -2.89 -59.36
C PHE A 5 -1.99 -3.46 -60.22
N SER A 6 -1.32 -4.51 -59.68
CA SER A 6 -0.95 -5.79 -60.35
C SER A 6 -0.19 -6.67 -59.35
N ALA A 7 -0.58 -7.82 -58.92
CA ALA A 7 -0.91 -9.14 -59.50
C ALA A 7 0.31 -10.08 -59.58
N ILE A 8 0.33 -11.08 -58.73
CA ILE A 8 0.52 -12.54 -58.86
C ILE A 8 1.63 -13.08 -59.78
N THR A 9 2.48 -13.98 -59.26
CA THR A 9 2.78 -15.27 -59.95
C THR A 9 3.23 -16.36 -58.94
N ARG A 10 2.54 -17.50 -59.00
CA ARG A 10 2.91 -18.81 -58.42
C ARG A 10 3.65 -19.64 -59.49
N LEU A 11 4.63 -20.46 -59.05
CA LEU A 11 5.13 -21.70 -59.67
C LEU A 11 5.99 -22.37 -58.58
N GLY A 12 5.97 -23.61 -58.21
CA GLY A 12 5.45 -24.84 -58.72
C GLY A 12 6.56 -25.88 -58.79
N LEU A 13 6.50 -26.91 -57.91
CA LEU A 13 6.99 -28.28 -58.01
C LEU A 13 8.48 -28.64 -58.28
N GLY A 14 9.02 -29.57 -57.47
CA GLY A 14 10.14 -30.40 -57.82
C GLY A 14 10.70 -31.17 -56.60
N GLY A 15 10.15 -32.34 -56.30
CA GLY A 15 10.69 -33.27 -55.29
C GLY A 15 11.86 -34.06 -55.82
N VAL A 16 12.86 -34.33 -54.99
CA VAL A 16 13.78 -35.50 -55.13
C VAL A 16 14.06 -36.03 -53.73
N ALA A 17 13.62 -37.23 -53.49
CA ALA A 17 13.98 -38.01 -52.31
C ALA A 17 15.35 -38.62 -52.50
N LEU A 18 16.28 -38.40 -51.57
CA LEU A 18 17.53 -39.16 -51.49
C LEU A 18 17.65 -39.74 -50.07
N ALA A 19 17.47 -41.05 -50.00
CA ALA A 19 17.73 -41.80 -48.78
C ALA A 19 19.24 -42.04 -48.60
N LEU A 20 19.76 -41.53 -47.51
CA LEU A 20 21.12 -41.89 -47.04
C LEU A 20 21.00 -42.61 -45.68
N VAL A 21 21.32 -43.89 -45.74
CA VAL A 21 21.59 -44.72 -44.55
C VAL A 21 22.93 -44.29 -43.95
N LEU A 22 22.90 -43.82 -42.72
CA LEU A 22 24.11 -43.59 -41.94
C LEU A 22 24.07 -44.47 -40.69
N ALA A 23 25.07 -45.31 -40.61
CA ALA A 23 25.37 -46.21 -39.52
C ALA A 23 25.58 -45.49 -38.20
N GLY A 24 25.01 -46.03 -37.15
CA GLY A 24 25.13 -45.51 -35.79
C GLY A 24 26.54 -45.58 -35.23
N SER A 25 27.00 -44.47 -34.71
CA SER A 25 28.10 -44.43 -33.75
C SER A 25 27.55 -43.73 -32.47
N THR A 26 27.22 -44.56 -31.48
CA THR A 26 26.87 -44.07 -30.14
C THR A 26 28.14 -43.55 -29.45
N LEU A 27 28.31 -42.22 -29.42
CA LEU A 27 29.26 -41.58 -28.50
C LEU A 27 28.61 -41.48 -27.13
N PRO A 28 29.29 -41.76 -26.03
CA PRO A 28 28.73 -41.55 -24.70
C PRO A 28 28.51 -40.06 -24.49
N ALA A 29 27.25 -39.71 -24.12
CA ALA A 29 26.92 -38.39 -23.69
C ALA A 29 27.69 -38.09 -22.36
N THR A 30 28.76 -37.35 -22.43
CA THR A 30 29.33 -36.71 -21.27
C THR A 30 28.32 -35.70 -20.77
N ALA A 31 27.68 -36.04 -19.64
CA ALA A 31 26.86 -35.09 -18.90
C ALA A 31 27.77 -33.88 -18.54
N ALA A 32 27.55 -32.76 -19.18
CA ALA A 32 28.11 -31.48 -18.76
C ALA A 32 27.64 -31.20 -17.32
N PRO A 33 28.54 -30.76 -16.43
CA PRO A 33 28.10 -30.36 -15.10
C PRO A 33 27.09 -29.23 -15.24
N ALA A 34 25.92 -29.41 -14.61
CA ALA A 34 24.90 -28.39 -14.50
C ALA A 34 25.36 -27.31 -13.50
N ASP A 35 26.36 -26.54 -13.87
CA ASP A 35 26.59 -25.21 -13.32
C ASP A 35 25.64 -24.26 -14.02
N ALA A 36 24.33 -24.42 -13.71
CA ALA A 36 23.39 -23.34 -13.88
C ALA A 36 23.86 -22.22 -12.94
N VAL A 37 24.60 -21.26 -13.50
CA VAL A 37 24.81 -19.96 -12.87
C VAL A 37 23.41 -19.44 -12.54
N ARG A 38 23.02 -19.58 -11.27
CA ARG A 38 21.75 -19.05 -10.77
C ARG A 38 21.83 -17.54 -10.97
N ALA A 39 21.09 -17.04 -11.95
CA ALA A 39 20.93 -15.61 -12.14
C ALA A 39 20.40 -15.03 -10.83
N THR A 40 21.18 -14.18 -10.19
CA THR A 40 20.69 -13.36 -9.08
C THR A 40 19.55 -12.52 -9.63
N GLU A 41 18.38 -12.58 -8.98
CA GLU A 41 17.26 -11.77 -9.40
C GLU A 41 17.65 -10.29 -9.40
N GLN A 42 17.27 -9.56 -10.44
CA GLN A 42 17.55 -8.13 -10.54
C GLN A 42 16.77 -7.38 -9.44
N PRO A 43 17.39 -6.33 -8.86
CA PRO A 43 16.68 -5.46 -7.93
C PRO A 43 15.41 -4.86 -8.55
N THR A 44 14.34 -4.76 -7.79
CA THR A 44 13.13 -4.06 -8.24
C THR A 44 13.41 -2.57 -8.42
N VAL A 45 12.48 -1.84 -9.08
CA VAL A 45 12.61 -0.39 -9.25
C VAL A 45 12.63 0.33 -7.89
N GLU A 46 11.83 -0.14 -6.91
CA GLU A 46 11.89 0.37 -5.54
C GLU A 46 13.27 0.14 -4.91
N GLU A 47 13.79 -1.08 -4.99
CA GLU A 47 15.08 -1.46 -4.41
C GLU A 47 16.27 -0.70 -5.03
N GLN A 48 16.21 -0.41 -6.33
CA GLN A 48 17.27 0.38 -7.02
C GLN A 48 17.43 1.78 -6.41
N ARG A 49 16.35 2.36 -5.86
CA ARG A 49 16.41 3.68 -5.22
C ARG A 49 17.20 3.69 -3.91
N LEU A 50 17.43 2.53 -3.29
CA LEU A 50 18.27 2.43 -2.09
C LEU A 50 19.69 2.98 -2.28
N ALA A 51 20.22 2.95 -3.51
CA ALA A 51 21.56 3.46 -3.82
C ALA A 51 21.65 5.00 -3.78
N ARG A 52 20.52 5.72 -3.73
CA ARG A 52 20.49 7.18 -3.68
C ARG A 52 20.96 7.69 -2.29
N ALA A 53 21.50 8.90 -2.26
CA ALA A 53 22.04 9.49 -1.02
C ALA A 53 20.99 9.65 0.08
N ALA A 54 19.79 10.14 -0.26
CA ALA A 54 18.74 10.41 0.72
C ALA A 54 18.25 9.15 1.48
N PRO A 55 17.94 8.00 0.83
CA PRO A 55 17.66 6.74 1.53
C PRO A 55 18.76 6.31 2.50
N GLN A 56 20.02 6.38 2.07
CA GLN A 56 21.15 6.01 2.91
C GLN A 56 21.31 6.94 4.12
N GLU A 57 21.10 8.24 3.92
CA GLU A 57 21.12 9.22 5.01
C GLU A 57 19.97 8.96 6.00
N ILE A 58 18.74 8.72 5.52
CA ILE A 58 17.58 8.41 6.35
C ILE A 58 17.83 7.16 7.21
N LEU A 59 18.33 6.09 6.60
CA LEU A 59 18.65 4.84 7.31
C LEU A 59 19.71 5.07 8.40
N ARG A 60 20.81 5.74 8.06
CA ARG A 60 21.90 6.02 9.00
C ARG A 60 21.44 6.93 10.16
N ARG A 61 20.75 8.04 9.85
CA ARG A 61 20.29 9.02 10.86
C ARG A 61 19.15 8.54 11.73
N SER A 62 18.51 7.42 11.37
CA SER A 62 17.51 6.73 12.20
C SER A 62 18.06 5.48 12.90
N GLY A 63 19.30 5.07 12.58
CA GLY A 63 19.91 3.86 13.08
C GLY A 63 19.29 2.56 12.52
N PHE A 64 18.55 2.65 11.38
CA PHE A 64 17.97 1.47 10.71
C PHE A 64 18.95 0.81 9.72
N ASP A 65 20.04 1.45 9.39
CA ASP A 65 21.11 0.94 8.51
C ASP A 65 21.70 -0.41 8.97
N ALA A 66 21.75 -0.66 10.28
CA ALA A 66 22.25 -1.91 10.84
C ALA A 66 21.30 -3.11 10.67
N LEU A 67 20.06 -2.93 10.20
CA LEU A 67 19.04 -4.00 10.16
C LEU A 67 19.30 -4.98 9.01
N ALA A 68 19.56 -4.50 7.79
CA ALA A 68 19.80 -5.33 6.63
C ALA A 68 21.06 -6.22 6.81
N PRO A 69 22.24 -5.72 7.27
CA PRO A 69 23.37 -6.58 7.54
C PRO A 69 23.15 -7.65 8.62
N ARG A 70 22.29 -7.37 9.61
CA ARG A 70 21.90 -8.38 10.63
C ARG A 70 21.00 -9.44 10.03
N PHE A 71 20.08 -9.06 9.18
CA PHE A 71 19.20 -9.95 8.47
C PHE A 71 19.97 -10.86 7.51
N ALA A 72 20.88 -10.31 6.70
CA ALA A 72 21.73 -11.08 5.81
C ALA A 72 22.48 -12.19 6.56
N ARG A 73 23.12 -11.87 7.70
CA ARG A 73 23.78 -12.89 8.54
C ARG A 73 22.82 -13.96 9.06
N ALA A 74 21.58 -13.62 9.39
CA ALA A 74 20.58 -14.58 9.83
C ALA A 74 20.15 -15.53 8.69
N LEU A 75 20.00 -14.99 7.47
CA LEU A 75 19.74 -15.79 6.26
C LEU A 75 20.91 -16.75 5.96
N GLU A 76 22.15 -16.29 6.00
CA GLU A 76 23.35 -17.13 5.81
C GLU A 76 23.43 -18.27 6.81
N GLY A 77 23.00 -18.06 8.06
CA GLY A 77 22.91 -19.06 9.11
C GLY A 77 21.75 -20.04 8.98
N SER A 78 20.84 -19.83 8.00
CA SER A 78 19.69 -20.70 7.78
C SER A 78 20.08 -21.97 7.00
N ARG A 79 19.80 -23.14 7.61
CA ARG A 79 20.19 -24.45 7.06
C ARG A 79 19.08 -25.10 6.23
N ASP A 80 17.87 -24.61 6.35
CA ASP A 80 16.67 -25.11 5.67
C ASP A 80 15.64 -24.00 5.49
N TYR A 81 14.61 -24.28 4.69
CA TYR A 81 13.52 -23.34 4.40
C TYR A 81 12.78 -22.89 5.67
N ALA A 82 12.45 -23.82 6.57
CA ALA A 82 11.71 -23.49 7.78
C ALA A 82 12.48 -22.56 8.73
N ARG A 83 13.82 -22.69 8.76
CA ARG A 83 14.66 -21.74 9.51
C ARG A 83 14.67 -20.38 8.82
N ALA A 84 14.82 -20.34 7.50
CA ALA A 84 14.81 -19.10 6.74
C ALA A 84 13.47 -18.35 6.92
N GLU A 85 12.34 -19.03 6.84
CA GLU A 85 11.01 -18.47 7.04
C GLU A 85 10.85 -17.86 8.45
N ARG A 86 11.30 -18.56 9.48
CA ARG A 86 11.32 -18.02 10.85
C ARG A 86 12.19 -16.77 10.97
N GLU A 87 13.37 -16.74 10.36
CA GLU A 87 14.25 -15.57 10.42
C GLU A 87 13.66 -14.39 9.66
N VAL A 88 13.09 -14.63 8.47
CA VAL A 88 12.38 -13.60 7.69
C VAL A 88 11.25 -12.98 8.52
N THR A 89 10.34 -13.79 9.04
CA THR A 89 9.20 -13.31 9.84
C THR A 89 9.68 -12.58 11.10
N ARG A 90 10.68 -13.12 11.80
CA ARG A 90 11.23 -12.51 13.01
C ARG A 90 11.83 -11.13 12.75
N HIS A 91 12.64 -10.99 11.70
CA HIS A 91 13.28 -9.71 11.34
C HIS A 91 12.25 -8.69 10.81
N ALA A 92 11.31 -9.12 10.01
CA ALA A 92 10.24 -8.26 9.48
C ALA A 92 9.32 -7.73 10.60
N SER A 93 8.87 -8.60 11.51
CA SER A 93 8.09 -8.20 12.68
C SER A 93 8.88 -7.31 13.65
N ALA A 94 10.20 -7.56 13.80
CA ALA A 94 11.06 -6.70 14.62
C ALA A 94 11.25 -5.32 13.98
N LEU A 95 11.33 -5.24 12.65
CA LEU A 95 11.37 -3.98 11.91
C LEU A 95 10.10 -3.15 12.15
N TRP A 96 8.91 -3.76 12.02
CA TRP A 96 7.62 -3.11 12.29
C TRP A 96 7.58 -2.57 13.72
N ARG A 97 7.78 -3.43 14.71
CA ARG A 97 7.75 -3.03 16.14
C ARG A 97 8.74 -1.91 16.44
N ARG A 98 9.96 -1.97 15.88
CA ARG A 98 10.96 -0.92 16.08
C ARG A 98 10.49 0.42 15.50
N ALA A 99 9.84 0.43 14.33
CA ALA A 99 9.31 1.64 13.73
C ALA A 99 8.17 2.23 14.56
N VAL A 100 7.25 1.38 15.02
CA VAL A 100 6.14 1.77 15.93
C VAL A 100 6.68 2.30 17.25
N ASP A 101 7.59 1.58 17.92
CA ASP A 101 8.17 2.00 19.20
C ASP A 101 8.88 3.35 19.06
N ARG A 102 9.63 3.54 17.97
CA ARG A 102 10.28 4.80 17.67
C ARG A 102 9.27 5.93 17.50
N ALA A 103 8.24 5.74 16.68
CA ALA A 103 7.20 6.73 16.41
C ALA A 103 6.44 7.14 17.69
N GLN A 104 6.26 6.21 18.61
CA GLN A 104 5.56 6.42 19.88
C GLN A 104 6.48 6.82 21.05
N GLY A 105 7.72 7.16 20.76
CA GLY A 105 8.67 7.62 21.79
C GLY A 105 9.24 6.50 22.67
N ARG A 106 8.95 5.24 22.37
CA ARG A 106 9.50 4.07 23.09
C ARG A 106 10.84 3.65 22.50
N GLY A 107 11.73 3.17 23.34
CA GLY A 107 13.05 2.71 22.92
C GLY A 107 13.97 3.81 22.38
N PRO A 108 15.15 3.45 21.85
CA PRO A 108 16.15 4.39 21.37
C PRO A 108 15.69 5.11 20.09
N ALA A 109 16.02 6.38 19.96
CA ALA A 109 15.78 7.15 18.73
C ALA A 109 16.59 6.59 17.53
N GLY A 110 17.76 6.05 17.82
CA GLY A 110 18.66 5.49 16.82
C GLY A 110 19.54 6.51 16.11
N GLY A 111 19.25 7.81 16.27
CA GLY A 111 19.95 8.94 15.68
C GLY A 111 19.16 10.23 15.86
N ASP A 112 19.44 11.23 15.03
CA ASP A 112 18.90 12.59 15.13
C ASP A 112 17.68 12.85 14.21
N LEU A 113 17.27 11.88 13.40
CA LEU A 113 16.05 11.99 12.60
C LEU A 113 14.81 11.97 13.51
N SER A 114 13.82 12.81 13.21
CA SER A 114 12.56 12.90 13.99
C SER A 114 11.93 11.53 14.21
N ARG A 115 11.47 11.24 15.44
CA ARG A 115 10.92 9.92 15.81
C ARG A 115 9.67 9.55 15.04
N GLY A 116 8.80 10.51 14.72
CA GLY A 116 7.57 10.31 13.95
C GLY A 116 7.77 10.11 12.44
N ASP A 117 9.01 9.92 11.98
CA ASP A 117 9.32 9.74 10.57
C ASP A 117 9.01 8.32 10.10
N ASP A 118 8.19 8.18 9.05
CA ASP A 118 7.78 6.92 8.45
C ASP A 118 8.83 6.32 7.48
N ARG A 119 9.67 7.18 6.89
CA ARG A 119 10.66 6.80 5.87
C ARG A 119 11.65 5.71 6.30
N PRO A 120 12.14 5.67 7.56
CA PRO A 120 13.03 4.61 8.01
C PRO A 120 12.44 3.20 7.87
N LEU A 121 11.14 3.03 8.13
CA LEU A 121 10.45 1.74 7.94
C LEU A 121 10.47 1.32 6.47
N TYR A 122 10.10 2.24 5.57
CA TYR A 122 10.05 1.99 4.14
C TYR A 122 11.42 1.57 3.58
N TRP A 123 12.45 2.40 3.80
CA TRP A 123 13.78 2.13 3.27
C TRP A 123 14.43 0.89 3.89
N ALA A 124 14.22 0.63 5.18
CA ALA A 124 14.75 -0.57 5.82
C ALA A 124 14.05 -1.84 5.31
N ARG A 125 12.73 -1.81 5.04
CA ARG A 125 12.02 -2.94 4.43
C ARG A 125 12.59 -3.26 3.05
N LEU A 126 12.81 -2.26 2.21
CA LEU A 126 13.44 -2.46 0.90
C LEU A 126 14.85 -3.01 1.02
N ALA A 127 15.63 -2.56 2.01
CA ALA A 127 16.95 -3.11 2.25
C ALA A 127 16.88 -4.59 2.67
N LEU A 128 15.94 -4.99 3.52
CA LEU A 128 15.72 -6.40 3.84
C LEU A 128 15.23 -7.20 2.61
N SER A 129 14.35 -6.63 1.80
CA SER A 129 13.86 -7.26 0.57
C SER A 129 15.01 -7.53 -0.41
N SER A 130 15.88 -6.55 -0.62
CA SER A 130 17.07 -6.67 -1.48
C SER A 130 18.03 -7.76 -0.99
N GLU A 131 18.29 -7.86 0.33
CA GLU A 131 19.09 -8.94 0.92
C GLU A 131 18.46 -10.31 0.66
N LEU A 132 17.13 -10.44 0.83
CA LEU A 132 16.42 -11.69 0.58
C LEU A 132 16.44 -12.08 -0.90
N ARG A 133 16.33 -11.13 -1.80
CA ARG A 133 16.35 -11.32 -3.26
C ARG A 133 17.69 -11.83 -3.74
N THR A 134 18.78 -11.25 -3.25
CA THR A 134 20.15 -11.61 -3.66
C THR A 134 20.71 -12.82 -2.90
N TRP A 135 20.04 -13.24 -1.81
CA TRP A 135 20.52 -14.35 -0.99
C TRP A 135 20.51 -15.69 -1.74
N THR A 136 21.64 -16.38 -1.70
CA THR A 136 21.81 -17.72 -2.26
C THR A 136 21.95 -18.75 -1.12
N PRO A 137 20.88 -19.49 -0.78
CA PRO A 137 20.91 -20.47 0.29
C PRO A 137 21.73 -21.71 -0.07
N ARG A 138 22.23 -22.41 0.94
CA ARG A 138 22.94 -23.71 0.79
C ARG A 138 22.01 -24.91 0.58
N PHE A 139 20.69 -24.69 0.61
CA PHE A 139 19.65 -25.68 0.33
C PHE A 139 18.84 -25.28 -0.91
N ALA A 140 18.07 -26.22 -1.46
CA ALA A 140 17.22 -25.95 -2.62
C ALA A 140 16.09 -24.99 -2.24
N LEU A 141 16.04 -23.85 -2.89
CA LEU A 141 15.00 -22.82 -2.76
C LEU A 141 14.43 -22.55 -4.16
N ASP A 142 13.23 -23.09 -4.41
CA ASP A 142 12.50 -22.82 -5.64
C ASP A 142 11.88 -21.41 -5.62
N GLU A 143 11.42 -20.94 -6.78
CA GLU A 143 10.83 -19.63 -6.99
C GLU A 143 9.58 -19.42 -6.11
N ARG A 144 8.72 -20.44 -6.00
CA ARG A 144 7.50 -20.36 -5.17
C ARG A 144 7.83 -20.13 -3.69
N ARG A 145 8.81 -20.85 -3.16
CA ARG A 145 9.26 -20.70 -1.78
C ARG A 145 9.94 -19.34 -1.57
N ARG A 146 10.71 -18.86 -2.55
CA ARG A 146 11.31 -17.53 -2.49
C ARG A 146 10.22 -16.45 -2.45
N ALA A 147 9.23 -16.53 -3.33
CA ALA A 147 8.07 -15.61 -3.33
C ALA A 147 7.31 -15.65 -1.99
N ALA A 148 7.15 -16.83 -1.39
CA ALA A 148 6.51 -16.96 -0.07
C ALA A 148 7.32 -16.26 1.04
N LEU A 149 8.67 -16.32 1.00
CA LEU A 149 9.51 -15.57 1.94
C LEU A 149 9.37 -14.06 1.75
N HIS A 150 9.31 -13.57 0.51
CA HIS A 150 9.05 -12.15 0.24
C HIS A 150 7.66 -11.74 0.74
N THR A 151 6.63 -12.54 0.52
CA THR A 151 5.29 -12.29 1.05
C THR A 151 5.29 -12.22 2.58
N ALA A 152 5.99 -13.14 3.25
CA ALA A 152 6.13 -13.12 4.72
C ALA A 152 6.85 -11.86 5.21
N LEU A 153 7.91 -11.43 4.53
CA LEU A 153 8.62 -10.19 4.83
C LEU A 153 7.70 -8.97 4.70
N GLU A 154 7.01 -8.85 3.56
CA GLU A 154 6.07 -7.74 3.28
C GLU A 154 4.95 -7.69 4.34
N THR A 155 4.26 -8.80 4.58
CA THR A 155 3.14 -8.88 5.51
C THR A 155 3.54 -8.51 6.93
N ALA A 156 4.61 -9.11 7.44
CA ALA A 156 5.04 -8.90 8.83
C ALA A 156 5.65 -7.51 9.07
N SER A 157 6.32 -6.91 8.08
CA SER A 157 6.90 -5.57 8.21
C SER A 157 5.91 -4.42 7.97
N ARG A 158 4.63 -4.75 7.66
CA ARG A 158 3.55 -3.81 7.44
C ARG A 158 2.48 -3.80 8.53
N GLY A 159 2.70 -4.55 9.63
CA GLY A 159 1.74 -4.66 10.73
C GLY A 159 0.55 -5.58 10.46
N GLN A 160 0.49 -6.26 9.30
CA GLN A 160 -0.67 -7.08 8.94
C GLN A 160 -0.84 -8.33 9.82
N ASP A 161 0.23 -8.82 10.43
CA ASP A 161 0.23 -9.98 11.34
C ASP A 161 0.19 -9.58 12.83
N ASP A 162 0.22 -8.29 13.14
CA ASP A 162 0.35 -7.78 14.53
C ASP A 162 -0.97 -7.27 15.12
N ILE A 163 -2.06 -7.27 14.38
CA ILE A 163 -3.37 -6.74 14.78
C ILE A 163 -3.93 -7.58 15.96
N ARG A 164 -4.13 -6.93 17.13
CA ARG A 164 -4.62 -7.58 18.34
C ARG A 164 -5.48 -6.65 19.18
N TYR A 165 -6.69 -7.09 19.49
CA TYR A 165 -7.63 -6.34 20.31
C TYR A 165 -7.77 -6.98 21.71
N PRO A 166 -7.57 -6.19 22.79
CA PRO A 166 -7.78 -6.67 24.14
C PRO A 166 -9.30 -6.78 24.42
N GLY A 167 -9.78 -7.93 24.82
CA GLY A 167 -11.10 -8.15 25.40
C GLY A 167 -12.34 -7.44 24.78
N PRO A 168 -13.55 -7.78 25.20
CA PRO A 168 -14.78 -7.31 24.55
C PRO A 168 -15.22 -5.88 24.96
N ARG A 169 -14.62 -5.30 26.00
CA ARG A 169 -15.00 -3.97 26.53
C ARG A 169 -14.26 -2.80 25.88
N VAL A 170 -13.43 -3.07 24.89
CA VAL A 170 -12.63 -2.08 24.20
C VAL A 170 -13.08 -2.04 22.75
N LYS A 171 -13.47 -0.88 22.27
CA LYS A 171 -13.82 -0.69 20.85
C LYS A 171 -12.61 -0.98 19.96
N ARG A 172 -12.85 -1.60 18.82
CA ARG A 172 -11.85 -2.10 17.90
C ARG A 172 -11.81 -1.24 16.66
N VAL A 173 -10.71 -0.55 16.46
CA VAL A 173 -10.52 0.39 15.35
C VAL A 173 -9.37 -0.07 14.50
N LEU A 174 -9.56 -0.10 13.17
CA LEU A 174 -8.50 -0.37 12.21
C LEU A 174 -8.27 0.86 11.35
N VAL A 175 -7.02 1.32 11.34
CA VAL A 175 -6.59 2.45 10.51
C VAL A 175 -5.52 1.97 9.54
N THR A 176 -5.60 2.39 8.27
CA THR A 176 -4.55 2.05 7.30
C THR A 176 -3.71 3.27 6.95
N GLY A 177 -2.49 3.03 6.50
CA GLY A 177 -1.62 4.02 5.90
C GLY A 177 -0.93 3.47 4.65
N PHE A 178 -0.15 4.31 4.01
CA PHE A 178 0.62 3.97 2.82
C PHE A 178 2.11 4.25 2.99
N ASP A 179 2.92 3.55 2.21
CA ASP A 179 4.31 3.88 1.98
C ASP A 179 4.46 5.26 1.30
N PRO A 180 5.63 5.91 1.39
CA PRO A 180 6.00 7.02 0.53
C PRO A 180 5.88 6.67 -0.95
N PHE A 181 5.56 7.65 -1.80
CA PHE A 181 5.39 7.46 -3.25
C PHE A 181 5.90 8.68 -4.03
N THR A 182 5.92 8.63 -5.37
CA THR A 182 6.57 9.63 -6.25
C THR A 182 8.08 9.81 -5.99
N LEU A 183 8.74 8.74 -5.59
CA LEU A 183 10.12 8.72 -5.10
C LEU A 183 11.18 8.97 -6.19
N ASP A 184 10.81 8.88 -7.47
CA ASP A 184 11.68 9.31 -8.56
C ASP A 184 11.78 10.83 -8.67
N ARG A 185 10.71 11.53 -8.27
CA ARG A 185 10.72 12.98 -8.16
C ARG A 185 11.56 13.45 -6.97
N ASP A 186 11.36 12.82 -5.80
CA ASP A 186 12.10 13.16 -4.60
C ASP A 186 12.14 11.97 -3.63
N ALA A 187 13.30 11.35 -3.47
CA ALA A 187 13.49 10.22 -2.55
C ALA A 187 13.48 10.61 -1.07
N ARG A 188 13.37 11.91 -0.74
CA ARG A 188 13.30 12.41 0.64
C ARG A 188 11.88 12.44 1.21
N ILE A 189 10.85 12.34 0.36
CA ILE A 189 9.45 12.48 0.80
C ILE A 189 9.02 11.34 1.70
N GLY A 190 8.14 11.66 2.66
CA GLY A 190 7.41 10.71 3.49
C GLY A 190 5.93 10.66 3.14
N ASN A 191 5.18 9.82 3.83
CA ASN A 191 3.73 9.75 3.71
C ASN A 191 3.06 9.97 5.07
N PRO A 192 2.28 11.05 5.26
CA PRO A 192 1.67 11.33 6.55
C PRO A 192 0.68 10.25 7.01
N SER A 193 0.11 9.47 6.09
CA SER A 193 -0.75 8.33 6.45
C SER A 193 0.06 7.17 7.04
N GLY A 194 1.24 6.88 6.48
CA GLY A 194 2.18 5.91 7.05
C GLY A 194 2.71 6.34 8.41
N ALA A 195 3.07 7.63 8.55
CA ALA A 195 3.46 8.21 9.84
C ALA A 195 2.33 8.10 10.89
N SER A 196 1.08 8.35 10.48
CA SER A 196 -0.10 8.19 11.35
C SER A 196 -0.32 6.75 11.77
N ALA A 197 -0.15 5.78 10.85
CA ALA A 197 -0.23 4.37 11.18
C ALA A 197 0.79 4.00 12.27
N LEU A 198 2.06 4.37 12.11
CA LEU A 198 3.08 4.10 13.13
C LEU A 198 2.78 4.74 14.49
N ALA A 199 2.30 5.98 14.49
CA ALA A 199 2.00 6.71 15.72
C ALA A 199 0.80 6.13 16.47
N LEU A 200 -0.16 5.54 15.77
CA LEU A 200 -1.42 5.05 16.32
C LEU A 200 -1.43 3.57 16.64
N ASP A 201 -0.53 2.78 16.04
CA ASP A 201 -0.52 1.33 16.19
C ASP A 201 -0.50 0.89 17.64
N GLY A 202 -1.43 0.02 17.98
CA GLY A 202 -1.51 -0.52 19.32
C GLY A 202 -1.88 0.48 20.42
N THR A 203 -2.32 1.71 20.11
CA THR A 203 -2.68 2.70 21.12
C THR A 203 -4.08 2.50 21.67
N LEU A 204 -4.24 2.79 22.98
CA LEU A 204 -5.52 2.92 23.63
C LEU A 204 -5.88 4.40 23.72
N VAL A 205 -7.05 4.77 23.19
CA VAL A 205 -7.59 6.12 23.26
C VAL A 205 -8.89 6.12 24.06
N ARG A 206 -9.18 7.26 24.70
CA ARG A 206 -10.47 7.49 25.36
C ARG A 206 -11.42 8.15 24.37
N THR A 207 -12.63 7.63 24.26
CA THR A 207 -13.72 8.24 23.51
C THR A 207 -14.88 8.56 24.46
N ALA A 208 -15.89 9.28 24.00
CA ALA A 208 -17.12 9.52 24.79
C ALA A 208 -17.77 8.20 25.23
N GLU A 209 -17.66 7.15 24.40
CA GLU A 209 -18.26 5.84 24.56
C GLU A 209 -17.35 4.81 25.26
N GLY A 210 -16.22 5.23 25.83
CA GLY A 210 -15.26 4.36 26.50
C GLY A 210 -13.95 4.19 25.75
N PRO A 211 -13.11 3.22 26.19
CA PRO A 211 -11.80 3.02 25.56
C PRO A 211 -11.91 2.38 24.18
N ALA A 212 -11.06 2.82 23.27
CA ALA A 212 -10.88 2.22 21.96
C ALA A 212 -9.42 1.84 21.73
N ARG A 213 -9.18 0.66 21.16
CA ARG A 213 -7.88 0.20 20.68
C ARG A 213 -7.77 0.45 19.19
N ILE A 214 -6.73 1.17 18.80
CA ILE A 214 -6.41 1.40 17.40
C ILE A 214 -5.28 0.43 17.02
N GLU A 215 -5.54 -0.40 16.03
CA GLU A 215 -4.54 -1.20 15.34
C GLU A 215 -4.36 -0.67 13.94
N THR A 216 -3.16 -0.84 13.37
CA THR A 216 -2.88 -0.24 12.07
C THR A 216 -2.17 -1.21 11.12
N VAL A 217 -2.28 -0.92 9.83
CA VAL A 217 -1.51 -1.57 8.77
C VAL A 217 -1.04 -0.55 7.75
N VAL A 218 0.12 -0.80 7.11
CA VAL A 218 0.63 0.03 6.02
C VAL A 218 0.57 -0.76 4.70
N PHE A 219 0.07 -0.13 3.64
CA PHE A 219 -0.01 -0.73 2.32
C PHE A 219 1.09 -0.24 1.39
N PRO A 220 1.55 -1.09 0.46
CA PRO A 220 2.47 -0.68 -0.60
C PRO A 220 1.76 0.23 -1.60
N VAL A 221 2.53 1.09 -2.27
CA VAL A 221 2.05 1.87 -3.41
C VAL A 221 2.44 1.11 -4.68
N ARG A 222 1.77 -0.03 -4.92
CA ARG A 222 2.03 -0.93 -6.05
C ARG A 222 0.73 -1.53 -6.60
N TRP A 223 0.46 -1.32 -7.89
CA TRP A 223 -0.74 -1.83 -8.57
C TRP A 223 -0.86 -3.35 -8.54
N THR A 224 0.27 -4.06 -8.62
CA THR A 224 0.30 -5.52 -8.63
C THR A 224 -0.20 -6.09 -7.32
N ASP A 225 0.26 -5.57 -6.17
CA ASP A 225 -0.19 -6.02 -4.84
C ASP A 225 -1.71 -5.84 -4.66
N PHE A 226 -2.23 -4.74 -5.16
CA PHE A 226 -3.68 -4.47 -5.11
C PHE A 226 -4.46 -5.42 -6.03
N ALA A 227 -3.94 -5.69 -7.22
CA ALA A 227 -4.56 -6.65 -8.14
C ALA A 227 -4.56 -8.08 -7.56
N GLU A 228 -3.56 -8.43 -6.78
CA GLU A 228 -3.45 -9.70 -6.06
C GLU A 228 -4.28 -9.77 -4.76
N GLY A 229 -5.03 -8.71 -4.44
CA GLY A 229 -5.96 -8.69 -3.30
C GLY A 229 -5.30 -8.48 -1.94
N THR A 230 -4.23 -7.68 -1.86
CA THR A 230 -3.55 -7.38 -0.59
C THR A 230 -4.49 -6.73 0.43
N VAL A 231 -5.43 -5.90 -0.03
CA VAL A 231 -6.41 -5.21 0.84
C VAL A 231 -7.35 -6.22 1.47
N GLU A 232 -7.93 -7.10 0.67
CA GLU A 232 -8.85 -8.14 1.12
C GLU A 232 -8.18 -9.11 2.09
N ARG A 233 -6.96 -9.56 1.79
CA ARG A 233 -6.21 -10.45 2.70
C ARG A 233 -5.92 -9.80 4.05
N ALA A 234 -5.59 -8.52 4.07
CA ALA A 234 -5.28 -7.80 5.30
C ALA A 234 -6.54 -7.52 6.14
N LEU A 235 -7.69 -7.21 5.51
CA LEU A 235 -8.86 -6.69 6.21
C LEU A 235 -9.96 -7.72 6.48
N ALA A 236 -10.16 -8.73 5.62
CA ALA A 236 -11.35 -9.58 5.63
C ALA A 236 -11.61 -10.26 6.98
N ARG A 237 -10.57 -10.76 7.64
CA ARG A 237 -10.70 -11.45 8.93
C ARG A 237 -11.01 -10.52 10.10
N HIS A 238 -10.77 -9.22 9.94
CA HIS A 238 -10.92 -8.23 11.01
C HIS A 238 -12.24 -7.47 10.92
N LEU A 239 -12.69 -7.08 9.71
CA LEU A 239 -13.89 -6.27 9.51
C LEU A 239 -15.13 -6.73 10.30
N PRO A 240 -15.46 -8.05 10.38
CA PRO A 240 -16.62 -8.51 11.14
C PRO A 240 -16.55 -8.22 12.65
N HIS A 241 -15.38 -7.88 13.15
CA HIS A 241 -15.11 -7.70 14.58
C HIS A 241 -14.78 -6.26 14.95
N LEU A 242 -14.80 -5.34 13.98
CA LEU A 242 -14.47 -3.93 14.20
C LEU A 242 -15.70 -3.11 14.60
N ASP A 243 -15.45 -2.04 15.31
CA ASP A 243 -16.41 -0.97 15.57
C ASP A 243 -16.26 0.20 14.59
N LEU A 244 -15.05 0.34 13.99
CA LEU A 244 -14.74 1.32 12.95
C LEU A 244 -13.52 0.90 12.14
N PHE A 245 -13.52 1.18 10.84
CA PHE A 245 -12.30 1.21 10.04
C PHE A 245 -12.18 2.52 9.27
N THR A 246 -10.96 2.98 9.03
CA THR A 246 -10.70 4.05 8.07
C THR A 246 -9.43 3.78 7.31
N THR A 247 -9.53 3.89 5.99
CA THR A 247 -8.36 3.94 5.13
C THR A 247 -7.88 5.38 5.04
N VAL A 248 -6.56 5.59 5.15
CA VAL A 248 -5.96 6.93 5.16
C VAL A 248 -4.88 7.00 4.11
N SER A 249 -4.87 8.07 3.32
CA SER A 249 -3.83 8.36 2.34
C SER A 249 -3.52 9.85 2.26
N GLN A 250 -2.45 10.20 1.56
CA GLN A 250 -2.08 11.56 1.27
C GLN A 250 -2.90 12.08 0.08
N GLY A 251 -3.56 13.22 0.26
CA GLY A 251 -4.44 13.85 -0.74
C GLY A 251 -3.95 15.19 -1.24
N ARG A 252 -4.73 16.24 -1.02
CA ARG A 252 -4.49 17.60 -1.49
C ARG A 252 -3.71 18.46 -0.47
N PRO A 253 -3.04 19.54 -0.88
CA PRO A 253 -2.38 20.42 0.08
C PRO A 253 -3.36 21.14 1.02
N GLY A 254 -2.99 21.28 2.29
CA GLY A 254 -3.58 22.23 3.22
C GLY A 254 -4.91 21.85 3.88
N HIS A 255 -5.50 20.70 3.58
CA HIS A 255 -6.77 20.26 4.19
C HIS A 255 -6.93 18.75 4.21
N PHE A 256 -7.87 18.28 5.04
CA PHE A 256 -8.37 16.91 5.02
C PHE A 256 -9.63 16.81 4.18
N ASP A 257 -9.83 15.65 3.54
CA ASP A 257 -11.09 15.30 2.89
C ASP A 257 -11.66 14.02 3.51
N VAL A 258 -12.95 14.03 3.83
CA VAL A 258 -13.73 12.83 4.11
C VAL A 258 -14.38 12.41 2.80
N GLU A 259 -13.89 11.33 2.19
CA GLU A 259 -14.32 10.91 0.87
C GLU A 259 -15.67 10.19 0.93
N ARG A 260 -16.67 10.73 0.20
CA ARG A 260 -18.04 10.21 0.24
C ARG A 260 -18.24 8.99 -0.64
N THR A 261 -17.60 8.97 -1.79
CA THR A 261 -17.85 7.97 -2.83
C THR A 261 -16.55 7.52 -3.46
N ASN A 262 -16.38 6.21 -3.61
CA ASN A 262 -15.20 5.59 -4.20
C ASN A 262 -15.58 4.91 -5.52
N GLY A 263 -14.76 5.10 -6.56
CA GLY A 263 -15.02 4.61 -7.91
C GLY A 263 -14.26 3.34 -8.25
N ALA A 264 -14.88 2.45 -9.04
CA ALA A 264 -14.29 1.20 -9.54
C ALA A 264 -13.30 1.44 -10.70
N TRP A 265 -12.43 2.45 -10.62
CA TRP A 265 -11.56 2.84 -11.73
C TRP A 265 -10.12 3.13 -11.30
N ARG A 266 -9.17 2.82 -12.19
CA ARG A 266 -7.74 3.12 -12.15
C ARG A 266 -7.39 4.09 -13.26
N GLY A 267 -6.76 5.22 -12.93
CA GLY A 267 -6.43 6.30 -13.89
C GLY A 267 -5.07 6.22 -14.54
N GLY A 268 -4.21 5.31 -14.13
CA GLY A 268 -2.94 5.05 -14.80
C GLY A 268 -1.74 5.85 -14.28
N PHE A 269 -1.85 6.56 -13.15
CA PHE A 269 -0.67 7.19 -12.55
C PHE A 269 0.36 6.12 -12.14
N PRO A 270 1.68 6.33 -12.40
CA PRO A 270 2.70 5.33 -12.10
C PRO A 270 2.82 5.06 -10.59
N ASP A 271 2.99 3.79 -10.25
CA ASP A 271 3.25 3.33 -8.88
C ASP A 271 4.75 3.35 -8.53
N ASN A 272 5.13 2.81 -7.38
CA ASN A 272 6.52 2.77 -6.95
C ASN A 272 7.42 1.83 -7.77
N GLU A 273 6.84 0.92 -8.54
CA GLU A 273 7.56 0.10 -9.53
C GLU A 273 7.50 0.73 -10.94
N ASN A 274 7.06 2.00 -11.06
CA ASN A 274 6.87 2.72 -12.32
C ASN A 274 5.88 2.04 -13.28
N LEU A 275 4.99 1.21 -12.73
CA LEU A 275 3.93 0.58 -13.50
C LEU A 275 2.71 1.50 -13.54
N SER A 276 2.12 1.63 -14.72
CA SER A 276 0.84 2.32 -14.93
C SER A 276 -0.26 1.30 -15.20
N ARG A 277 -1.43 1.50 -14.59
CA ARG A 277 -2.59 0.64 -14.80
C ARG A 277 -3.84 1.48 -14.96
N THR A 278 -4.49 1.38 -16.11
CA THR A 278 -5.75 2.06 -16.41
C THR A 278 -6.85 1.03 -16.65
N GLY A 279 -8.03 1.28 -16.11
CA GLY A 279 -9.18 0.39 -16.29
C GLY A 279 -9.99 0.17 -15.02
N THR A 280 -10.95 -0.74 -15.09
CA THR A 280 -11.75 -1.12 -13.91
C THR A 280 -10.88 -1.80 -12.85
N VAL A 281 -11.11 -1.46 -11.58
CA VAL A 281 -10.47 -2.13 -10.45
C VAL A 281 -10.73 -3.64 -10.52
N PRO A 282 -9.68 -4.49 -10.60
CA PRO A 282 -9.87 -5.93 -10.64
C PRO A 282 -10.36 -6.47 -9.28
N VAL A 283 -11.40 -7.27 -9.29
CA VAL A 283 -11.97 -7.93 -8.11
C VAL A 283 -12.25 -9.40 -8.40
N THR A 284 -12.39 -10.21 -7.36
CA THR A 284 -12.61 -11.66 -7.48
C THR A 284 -13.92 -11.99 -8.22
N ASP A 285 -14.97 -11.19 -8.02
CA ASP A 285 -16.25 -11.34 -8.72
C ASP A 285 -16.61 -10.05 -9.47
N PRO A 286 -16.18 -9.90 -10.73
CA PRO A 286 -16.47 -8.73 -11.54
C PRO A 286 -17.95 -8.58 -11.91
N ALA A 287 -18.71 -9.69 -11.98
CA ALA A 287 -20.11 -9.66 -12.41
C ALA A 287 -21.02 -8.91 -11.41
N SER A 288 -20.68 -8.95 -10.12
CA SER A 288 -21.40 -8.25 -9.05
C SER A 288 -20.70 -6.96 -8.61
N GLN A 289 -19.75 -6.46 -9.39
CA GLN A 289 -18.97 -5.29 -9.02
C GLN A 289 -19.76 -4.00 -9.24
N PRO A 290 -20.06 -3.21 -8.18
CA PRO A 290 -20.67 -1.88 -8.34
C PRO A 290 -19.65 -0.89 -8.90
N GLN A 291 -20.14 0.11 -9.66
CA GLN A 291 -19.28 1.22 -10.12
C GLN A 291 -18.84 2.11 -8.96
N TRP A 292 -19.67 2.21 -7.93
CA TRP A 292 -19.48 3.10 -6.80
C TRP A 292 -19.71 2.37 -5.48
N THR A 293 -18.90 2.71 -4.49
CA THR A 293 -19.12 2.36 -3.08
C THR A 293 -19.14 3.65 -2.25
N SER A 294 -19.73 3.61 -1.06
CA SER A 294 -19.90 4.81 -0.25
C SER A 294 -19.31 4.67 1.15
N THR A 295 -18.86 5.79 1.70
CA THR A 295 -18.47 5.90 3.10
C THR A 295 -19.67 5.74 4.03
N THR A 296 -19.42 5.15 5.21
CA THR A 296 -20.33 5.17 6.37
C THR A 296 -19.66 5.87 7.57
N LEU A 297 -18.56 6.59 7.33
CA LEU A 297 -17.98 7.47 8.35
C LEU A 297 -18.97 8.57 8.72
N PRO A 298 -18.98 9.06 9.98
CA PRO A 298 -19.84 10.14 10.44
C PRO A 298 -19.32 11.50 9.91
N TYR A 299 -19.36 11.69 8.59
CA TYR A 299 -18.71 12.79 7.88
C TYR A 299 -19.14 14.18 8.38
N ARG A 300 -20.42 14.40 8.72
CA ARG A 300 -20.89 15.67 9.27
C ARG A 300 -20.18 16.01 10.57
N LEU A 301 -20.13 15.06 11.49
CA LEU A 301 -19.43 15.26 12.75
C LEU A 301 -17.94 15.50 12.55
N LEU A 302 -17.30 14.78 11.60
CA LEU A 302 -15.87 14.96 11.30
C LEU A 302 -15.55 16.34 10.72
N THR A 303 -16.45 16.92 9.91
CA THR A 303 -16.26 18.24 9.30
C THR A 303 -16.59 19.39 10.28
N GLU A 304 -17.43 19.15 11.27
CA GLU A 304 -17.83 20.15 12.28
C GLU A 304 -16.91 20.15 13.51
N ALA A 305 -16.16 19.05 13.75
CA ALA A 305 -15.33 18.91 14.94
C ALA A 305 -14.04 19.73 14.82
N ASP A 306 -13.67 20.40 15.92
CA ASP A 306 -12.34 21.03 16.07
C ASP A 306 -11.30 19.94 16.34
N THR A 307 -10.70 19.42 15.29
CA THR A 307 -9.74 18.31 15.37
C THR A 307 -8.29 18.73 15.17
N GLY A 308 -8.04 19.97 14.74
CA GLY A 308 -6.70 20.51 14.52
C GLY A 308 -6.69 21.67 13.52
N ARG A 309 -5.49 22.12 13.14
CA ARG A 309 -5.33 23.36 12.35
C ARG A 309 -5.74 23.27 10.88
N PHE A 310 -5.82 22.08 10.33
CA PHE A 310 -6.22 21.89 8.93
C PHE A 310 -7.75 21.80 8.83
N PRO A 311 -8.40 22.52 7.91
CA PRO A 311 -9.83 22.33 7.65
C PRO A 311 -10.12 20.91 7.19
N VAL A 312 -11.32 20.42 7.51
CA VAL A 312 -11.83 19.11 7.12
C VAL A 312 -13.03 19.29 6.22
N TYR A 313 -13.00 18.75 5.03
CA TYR A 313 -14.09 18.90 4.06
C TYR A 313 -14.83 17.58 3.82
N ASP A 314 -16.13 17.70 3.58
CA ASP A 314 -16.98 16.63 3.06
C ASP A 314 -16.80 16.60 1.54
N ASN A 315 -15.99 15.67 1.02
CA ASN A 315 -15.73 15.60 -0.41
C ASN A 315 -16.71 14.68 -1.12
N THR A 316 -17.64 15.29 -1.87
CA THR A 316 -18.66 14.62 -2.68
C THR A 316 -18.29 14.53 -4.15
N GLU A 317 -17.23 15.25 -4.61
CA GLU A 317 -16.84 15.30 -6.01
C GLU A 317 -16.41 13.93 -6.55
N VAL A 318 -16.86 13.60 -7.76
CA VAL A 318 -16.46 12.41 -8.51
C VAL A 318 -16.29 12.74 -9.98
N THR A 319 -15.61 11.89 -10.73
CA THR A 319 -15.62 11.91 -12.19
C THR A 319 -16.32 10.65 -12.70
N GLU A 320 -17.30 10.81 -13.57
CA GLU A 320 -18.14 9.75 -14.11
C GLU A 320 -18.29 9.84 -15.63
N ILE A 321 -18.67 8.75 -16.28
CA ILE A 321 -19.36 8.79 -17.58
C ILE A 321 -20.84 8.56 -17.30
N PRO A 322 -21.72 9.57 -17.51
CA PRO A 322 -23.16 9.41 -17.29
C PRO A 322 -23.76 8.30 -18.17
N ALA A 323 -24.88 7.72 -17.73
CA ALA A 323 -25.58 6.72 -18.51
C ALA A 323 -25.91 7.24 -19.91
N GLY A 324 -25.55 6.49 -20.95
CA GLY A 324 -25.74 6.86 -22.36
C GLY A 324 -24.74 7.87 -22.91
N ALA A 325 -23.81 8.42 -22.11
CA ALA A 325 -22.73 9.28 -22.57
C ALA A 325 -21.45 8.48 -22.88
N THR A 326 -20.47 9.14 -23.53
CA THR A 326 -19.18 8.56 -23.87
C THR A 326 -18.00 9.31 -23.27
N GLN A 327 -18.24 10.52 -22.78
CA GLN A 327 -17.20 11.39 -22.23
C GLN A 327 -17.32 11.51 -20.72
N PRO A 328 -16.20 11.53 -19.99
CA PRO A 328 -16.20 11.76 -18.55
C PRO A 328 -16.58 13.21 -18.23
N VAL A 329 -17.27 13.38 -17.12
CA VAL A 329 -17.63 14.68 -16.53
C VAL A 329 -17.38 14.66 -15.04
N THR A 330 -16.97 15.78 -14.47
CA THR A 330 -16.85 15.95 -13.01
C THR A 330 -18.20 16.36 -12.43
N ARG A 331 -18.58 15.73 -11.30
CA ARG A 331 -19.79 15.97 -10.54
C ARG A 331 -19.44 16.43 -9.12
N PRO A 332 -19.88 17.60 -8.70
CA PRO A 332 -19.60 18.08 -7.33
C PRO A 332 -20.41 17.34 -6.26
N ASP A 333 -21.59 16.81 -6.61
CA ASP A 333 -22.58 16.27 -5.66
C ASP A 333 -22.70 14.73 -5.70
N GLY A 334 -21.67 14.05 -6.18
CA GLY A 334 -21.65 12.59 -6.32
C GLY A 334 -22.13 12.07 -7.67
N PRO A 335 -22.09 10.75 -7.89
CA PRO A 335 -22.37 10.12 -9.17
C PRO A 335 -23.87 10.11 -9.49
N THR A 336 -24.19 10.20 -10.78
CA THR A 336 -25.55 10.03 -11.28
C THR A 336 -25.94 8.54 -11.39
N PRO A 337 -27.23 8.19 -11.26
CA PRO A 337 -27.68 6.81 -11.40
C PRO A 337 -27.28 6.16 -12.74
N GLY A 338 -26.71 4.95 -12.68
CA GLY A 338 -26.31 4.20 -13.87
C GLY A 338 -25.01 4.69 -14.54
N SER A 339 -24.29 5.64 -13.93
CA SER A 339 -23.03 6.14 -14.45
C SER A 339 -21.88 5.14 -14.25
N THR A 340 -20.82 5.30 -15.05
CA THR A 340 -19.58 4.54 -14.96
C THR A 340 -18.49 5.38 -14.31
N ALA A 341 -17.80 4.82 -13.33
CA ALA A 341 -16.74 5.51 -12.59
C ALA A 341 -15.52 5.83 -13.46
N ARG A 342 -14.94 7.02 -13.23
CA ARG A 342 -13.62 7.45 -13.74
C ARG A 342 -12.72 7.97 -12.63
N ALA A 343 -13.28 8.60 -11.60
CA ALA A 343 -12.57 8.91 -10.35
C ALA A 343 -13.59 8.94 -9.21
N GLY A 344 -13.24 8.39 -8.06
CA GLY A 344 -13.97 8.62 -6.81
C GLY A 344 -13.55 9.94 -6.17
N GLY A 345 -14.05 10.24 -4.98
CA GLY A 345 -13.59 11.39 -4.19
C GLY A 345 -12.10 11.36 -3.94
N GLY A 346 -11.53 10.18 -3.71
CA GLY A 346 -10.08 9.95 -3.61
C GLY A 346 -9.31 9.97 -4.92
N GLY A 347 -9.89 10.45 -6.03
CA GLY A 347 -9.28 10.46 -7.35
C GLY A 347 -9.39 9.10 -8.07
N ASP A 348 -8.35 8.72 -8.81
CA ASP A 348 -8.29 7.51 -9.63
C ASP A 348 -7.01 6.69 -9.42
N TYR A 349 -6.35 6.93 -8.28
CA TYR A 349 -5.12 6.24 -7.87
C TYR A 349 -5.38 5.20 -6.77
N LEU A 350 -4.32 4.66 -6.18
CA LEU A 350 -4.40 3.63 -5.12
C LEU A 350 -5.14 4.10 -3.85
N SER A 351 -5.21 5.41 -3.60
CA SER A 351 -6.05 6.01 -2.56
C SER A 351 -7.55 5.75 -2.77
N ASN A 352 -8.03 5.96 -3.99
CA ASN A 352 -9.40 5.59 -4.35
C ASN A 352 -9.58 4.05 -4.35
N GLU A 353 -8.60 3.30 -4.84
CA GLU A 353 -8.73 1.84 -4.91
C GLU A 353 -8.78 1.18 -3.53
N ILE A 354 -7.97 1.62 -2.55
CA ILE A 354 -8.07 1.06 -1.19
C ILE A 354 -9.42 1.38 -0.56
N ALA A 355 -9.92 2.60 -0.75
CA ALA A 355 -11.23 3.02 -0.26
C ALA A 355 -12.35 2.19 -0.90
N TYR A 356 -12.32 2.03 -2.22
CA TYR A 356 -13.26 1.21 -2.97
C TYR A 356 -13.24 -0.25 -2.50
N ARG A 357 -12.07 -0.89 -2.41
CA ARG A 357 -11.93 -2.28 -1.98
C ARG A 357 -12.38 -2.53 -0.54
N ALA A 358 -11.99 -1.65 0.38
CA ALA A 358 -12.34 -1.80 1.80
C ALA A 358 -13.86 -1.65 2.02
N THR A 359 -14.50 -0.68 1.37
CA THR A 359 -15.96 -0.48 1.47
C THR A 359 -16.73 -1.55 0.70
N LEU A 360 -16.26 -1.99 -0.46
CA LEU A 360 -16.83 -3.14 -1.18
C LEU A 360 -16.75 -4.42 -0.34
N LEU A 361 -15.62 -4.67 0.31
CA LEU A 361 -15.43 -5.84 1.18
C LEU A 361 -16.38 -5.79 2.39
N ARG A 362 -16.53 -4.62 3.04
CA ARG A 362 -17.53 -4.39 4.10
C ARG A 362 -18.93 -4.79 3.63
N ASP A 363 -19.33 -4.30 2.46
CA ASP A 363 -20.67 -4.52 1.92
C ASP A 363 -20.89 -6.00 1.53
N ARG A 364 -19.90 -6.64 0.92
CA ARG A 364 -19.92 -8.09 0.59
C ARG A 364 -19.95 -9.00 1.82
N LEU A 365 -19.37 -8.57 2.92
CA LEU A 365 -19.45 -9.28 4.21
C LEU A 365 -20.79 -9.07 4.94
N GLY A 366 -21.73 -8.32 4.36
CA GLY A 366 -23.03 -8.03 4.97
C GLY A 366 -22.95 -7.08 6.17
N LEU A 367 -21.98 -6.18 6.18
CA LEU A 367 -21.70 -5.22 7.26
C LEU A 367 -21.98 -3.76 6.87
N PRO A 368 -23.13 -3.42 6.21
CA PRO A 368 -23.36 -2.07 5.68
C PRO A 368 -23.45 -1.00 6.77
N LYS A 369 -23.68 -1.40 8.02
CA LYS A 369 -23.74 -0.50 9.19
C LYS A 369 -22.40 -0.31 9.90
N LEU A 370 -21.34 -1.05 9.52
CA LEU A 370 -20.02 -0.85 10.07
C LEU A 370 -19.49 0.52 9.62
N PRO A 371 -19.23 1.47 10.54
CA PRO A 371 -18.65 2.75 10.18
C PRO A 371 -17.30 2.54 9.51
N GLY A 372 -17.16 3.08 8.30
CA GLY A 372 -15.91 2.94 7.56
C GLY A 372 -15.88 3.71 6.26
N GLY A 373 -14.71 4.12 5.84
CA GLY A 373 -14.50 4.90 4.63
C GLY A 373 -13.07 5.39 4.51
N HIS A 374 -12.88 6.52 3.85
CA HIS A 374 -11.56 7.06 3.51
C HIS A 374 -11.36 8.49 3.97
N LEU A 375 -10.17 8.76 4.50
CA LEU A 375 -9.67 10.09 4.84
C LEU A 375 -8.44 10.41 4.01
N HIS A 376 -8.46 11.52 3.28
CA HIS A 376 -7.27 12.13 2.74
C HIS A 376 -6.66 13.10 3.74
N THR A 377 -5.36 12.97 3.97
CA THR A 377 -4.59 13.95 4.75
C THR A 377 -4.06 15.06 3.85
N PRO A 378 -3.68 16.22 4.40
CA PRO A 378 -2.87 17.18 3.66
C PRO A 378 -1.59 16.54 3.10
N VAL A 379 -1.12 17.04 1.95
CA VAL A 379 0.19 16.66 1.40
C VAL A 379 1.28 17.11 2.36
N LEU A 380 2.21 16.20 2.68
CA LEU A 380 3.37 16.51 3.48
C LEU A 380 4.44 17.18 2.60
N GLN A 381 4.69 18.46 2.87
CA GLN A 381 5.59 19.29 2.09
C GLN A 381 6.80 19.74 2.93
N PHE A 382 7.96 19.86 2.26
CA PHE A 382 9.12 20.56 2.81
C PHE A 382 8.88 22.06 2.84
N GLY A 383 9.57 22.76 3.74
CA GLY A 383 9.60 24.21 3.77
C GLY A 383 10.17 24.79 2.46
N THR A 384 9.83 26.04 2.16
CA THR A 384 10.16 26.71 0.90
C THR A 384 11.66 26.73 0.59
N GLY A 385 12.53 26.70 1.62
CA GLY A 385 13.99 26.65 1.48
C GLY A 385 14.55 25.24 1.20
N ASN A 386 13.71 24.18 1.16
CA ASN A 386 14.15 22.80 1.04
C ASN A 386 13.38 22.02 -0.06
N THR A 387 12.88 22.70 -1.06
CA THR A 387 12.04 22.11 -2.11
C THR A 387 12.84 21.42 -3.23
N ASP A 388 14.12 21.75 -3.42
CA ASP A 388 14.96 21.11 -4.43
C ASP A 388 15.42 19.71 -3.97
N PRO A 389 15.06 18.62 -4.66
CA PRO A 389 15.45 17.27 -4.30
C PRO A 389 16.94 16.97 -4.47
N THR A 390 17.69 17.80 -5.22
CA THR A 390 19.12 17.57 -5.50
C THR A 390 20.03 18.20 -4.45
N THR A 391 19.63 19.32 -3.87
CA THR A 391 20.42 20.09 -2.91
C THR A 391 19.80 20.14 -1.50
N GLY A 392 18.53 19.73 -1.39
CA GLY A 392 17.80 19.75 -0.14
C GLY A 392 18.22 18.65 0.83
N THR A 393 17.96 18.91 2.12
CA THR A 393 18.26 18.00 3.22
C THR A 393 17.08 17.06 3.52
N VAL A 394 17.34 15.92 4.13
CA VAL A 394 16.32 14.95 4.53
C VAL A 394 15.51 15.41 5.77
N THR A 395 15.97 16.42 6.47
CA THR A 395 15.30 17.03 7.61
C THR A 395 14.92 18.49 7.31
N ASP A 396 13.76 18.89 7.83
CA ASP A 396 13.24 20.24 7.67
C ASP A 396 12.25 20.52 8.80
N PRO A 397 12.42 21.62 9.58
CA PRO A 397 11.55 21.91 10.72
C PRO A 397 10.07 22.10 10.33
N GLU A 398 9.79 22.61 9.13
CA GLU A 398 8.41 22.76 8.64
C GLU A 398 7.81 21.41 8.26
N PHE A 399 8.56 20.58 7.55
CA PHE A 399 8.17 19.20 7.22
C PHE A 399 7.84 18.40 8.49
N GLU A 400 8.67 18.51 9.52
CA GLU A 400 8.47 17.80 10.78
C GLU A 400 7.24 18.31 11.55
N ARG A 401 7.02 19.63 11.61
CA ARG A 401 5.82 20.22 12.22
C ARG A 401 4.55 19.79 11.47
N ASN A 402 4.55 19.93 10.14
CA ASN A 402 3.41 19.54 9.30
C ASN A 402 3.04 18.07 9.52
N ARG A 403 4.03 17.17 9.58
CA ARG A 403 3.80 15.77 9.87
C ARG A 403 3.20 15.56 11.26
N ALA A 404 3.74 16.20 12.28
CA ALA A 404 3.24 16.10 13.65
C ALA A 404 1.79 16.58 13.76
N ASP A 405 1.46 17.71 13.13
CA ASP A 405 0.11 18.27 13.14
C ASP A 405 -0.88 17.37 12.38
N ILE A 406 -0.49 16.82 11.23
CA ILE A 406 -1.33 15.87 10.47
C ILE A 406 -1.58 14.61 11.30
N VAL A 407 -0.56 14.02 11.88
CA VAL A 407 -0.68 12.80 12.73
C VAL A 407 -1.59 13.07 13.93
N HIS A 408 -1.43 14.21 14.59
CA HIS A 408 -2.29 14.63 15.71
C HIS A 408 -3.76 14.73 15.24
N GLN A 409 -4.00 15.36 14.10
CA GLN A 409 -5.34 15.55 13.57
C GLN A 409 -5.99 14.25 13.07
N VAL A 410 -5.25 13.34 12.43
CA VAL A 410 -5.73 11.99 12.11
C VAL A 410 -6.20 11.27 13.37
N ARG A 411 -5.41 11.34 14.46
CA ARG A 411 -5.80 10.75 15.75
C ARG A 411 -7.11 11.36 16.26
N ALA A 412 -7.25 12.68 16.23
CA ALA A 412 -8.46 13.37 16.69
C ALA A 412 -9.69 12.97 15.84
N LEU A 413 -9.56 12.94 14.51
CA LEU A 413 -10.62 12.50 13.60
C LEU A 413 -11.05 11.05 13.87
N VAL A 414 -10.10 10.14 14.07
CA VAL A 414 -10.41 8.73 14.41
C VAL A 414 -11.14 8.64 15.75
N VAL A 415 -10.70 9.38 16.78
CA VAL A 415 -11.36 9.40 18.11
C VAL A 415 -12.79 9.94 18.01
N THR A 416 -12.99 11.01 17.23
CA THR A 416 -14.32 11.59 16.95
C THR A 416 -15.23 10.59 16.23
N ALA A 417 -14.72 9.93 15.18
CA ALA A 417 -15.47 8.93 14.43
C ALA A 417 -15.93 7.73 15.29
N VAL A 418 -15.06 7.27 16.19
CA VAL A 418 -15.39 6.15 17.11
C VAL A 418 -16.46 6.55 18.12
N GLY A 419 -16.42 7.79 18.64
CA GLY A 419 -17.44 8.30 19.56
C GLY A 419 -18.84 8.33 18.94
N ALA A 420 -18.94 8.73 17.68
CA ALA A 420 -20.21 8.79 16.96
C ALA A 420 -20.78 7.44 16.50
N ALA A 421 -19.93 6.41 16.38
CA ALA A 421 -20.34 5.11 15.85
C ALA A 421 -21.39 4.38 16.73
N SER A 422 -21.61 4.84 17.95
CA SER A 422 -22.53 4.25 18.93
C SER A 422 -23.93 4.88 18.88
N ASP A 423 -24.03 6.17 18.56
CA ASP A 423 -25.32 6.87 18.51
C ASP A 423 -26.24 6.32 17.41
N GLY A 424 -25.67 5.84 16.30
CA GLY A 424 -26.42 5.19 15.22
C GLY A 424 -26.96 3.79 15.51
N ARG A 425 -26.61 3.17 16.66
CA ARG A 425 -27.16 1.86 17.06
C ARG A 425 -28.44 1.96 17.91
N GLU A 426 -28.75 3.12 18.49
CA GLU A 426 -29.93 3.32 19.34
C GLU A 426 -31.17 3.85 18.63
N GLU A 427 -31.07 4.38 17.39
CA GLU A 427 -32.23 4.74 16.60
C GLU A 427 -32.82 3.52 15.86
N GLY A 428 -33.28 2.52 16.62
CA GLY A 428 -34.27 1.58 16.17
C GLY A 428 -35.63 2.29 16.15
N PRO A 429 -36.54 2.01 15.16
CA PRO A 429 -37.80 2.70 15.08
C PRO A 429 -38.59 2.49 16.36
N GLY A 430 -38.79 3.55 17.15
CA GLY A 430 -39.74 3.59 18.24
C GLY A 430 -41.12 3.23 17.69
N ARG A 431 -41.77 2.36 18.39
CA ARG A 431 -43.10 1.77 18.16
C ARG A 431 -44.17 2.82 17.85
#